data_20257c96cf43d4cdc88b8665cb6a97a7
#
_entry.id   20257c96cf43d4cdc88b8665cb6a97a7
#
_cell.length_a   1.000
_cell.length_b   1.000
_cell.length_c   1.000
_cell.angle_alpha   90.00
_cell.angle_beta   90.00
_cell.angle_gamma   90.00
#
_symmetry.space_group_name_H-M   'P 1'
#
loop_
_entity.id
_entity.type
_entity.pdbx_description
1 polymer ?
#
loop_
_entity_poly.entity_id
_entity_poly.type
_entity_poly.pdbx_seq_one_letter_code
_entity_poly.pdbx_strand_id
1 'polypeptide(L)'
;MNVKKIIISILSVLLFSAFTGMANAGCGKVVVASQNWASAELMAEVDKFILEKGYGCEVELIPGATMPTFASMDEKGAPDMNPEQWANAV
;
A
#
# COMPACT_ATOMS: atom_id res chain seq x y z
N MET A 1 -12.69 27.86 37.99
CA MET A 1 -12.32 26.91 36.93
C MET A 1 -11.00 27.31 36.31
N ASN A 2 -10.09 26.38 36.23
CA ASN A 2 -8.73 26.66 35.78
C ASN A 2 -8.63 26.69 34.28
N VAL A 3 -8.18 27.82 33.73
CA VAL A 3 -7.91 28.00 32.31
C VAL A 3 -6.93 26.95 31.81
N LYS A 4 -5.98 26.53 32.64
CA LYS A 4 -5.00 25.48 32.30
C LYS A 4 -5.66 24.14 31.96
N LYS A 5 -6.73 23.74 32.62
CA LYS A 5 -7.46 22.50 32.32
C LYS A 5 -8.17 22.57 30.99
N ILE A 6 -8.70 23.71 30.62
CA ILE A 6 -9.37 23.94 29.33
C ILE A 6 -8.34 23.86 28.19
N ILE A 7 -7.19 24.49 28.35
CA ILE A 7 -6.11 24.49 27.34
C ILE A 7 -5.61 23.07 27.11
N ILE A 8 -5.40 22.29 28.17
CA ILE A 8 -4.91 20.91 28.05
C ILE A 8 -5.94 20.05 27.30
N SER A 9 -7.23 20.21 27.58
CA SER A 9 -8.30 19.48 26.90
C SER A 9 -8.36 19.80 25.40
N ILE A 10 -8.26 21.06 25.05
CA ILE A 10 -8.26 21.51 23.64
C ILE A 10 -7.03 20.95 22.91
N LEU A 11 -5.88 20.99 23.53
CA LEU A 11 -4.63 20.48 22.95
C LEU A 11 -4.71 18.96 22.69
N SER A 12 -5.30 18.20 23.63
CA SER A 12 -5.49 16.76 23.45
C SER A 12 -6.41 16.43 22.28
N VAL A 13 -7.48 17.16 22.10
CA VAL A 13 -8.40 16.98 20.95
C VAL A 13 -7.71 17.29 19.63
N LEU A 14 -6.93 18.35 19.57
CA LEU A 14 -6.19 18.73 18.35
C LEU A 14 -5.16 17.65 17.97
N LEU A 15 -4.43 17.10 18.94
CA LEU A 15 -3.47 16.04 18.70
C LEU A 15 -4.14 14.77 18.18
N PHE A 16 -5.28 14.40 18.75
CA PHE A 16 -6.04 13.25 18.30
C PHE A 16 -6.56 13.41 16.87
N SER A 17 -7.06 14.58 16.51
CA SER A 17 -7.54 14.88 15.17
C SER A 17 -6.40 14.82 14.13
N ALA A 18 -5.23 15.34 14.45
CA ALA A 18 -4.05 15.28 13.59
C ALA A 18 -3.61 13.82 13.36
N PHE A 19 -3.63 13.01 14.40
CA PHE A 19 -3.26 11.60 14.31
C PHE A 19 -4.24 10.81 13.43
N THR A 20 -5.55 11.07 13.56
CA THR A 20 -6.59 10.45 12.72
C THR A 20 -6.41 10.86 11.25
N GLY A 21 -6.09 12.12 10.97
CA GLY A 21 -5.80 12.60 9.62
C GLY A 21 -4.61 11.91 8.99
N MET A 22 -3.54 11.66 9.76
CA MET A 22 -2.36 10.92 9.29
C MET A 22 -2.70 9.46 8.97
N ALA A 23 -3.56 8.81 9.77
CA ALA A 23 -3.98 7.44 9.51
C ALA A 23 -4.77 7.31 8.20
N ASN A 24 -5.55 8.33 7.82
CA ASN A 24 -6.29 8.37 6.57
C ASN A 24 -5.44 8.76 5.35
N ALA A 25 -4.33 9.44 5.58
CA ALA A 25 -3.47 9.94 4.51
C ALA A 25 -2.54 8.86 3.92
N GLY A 26 -2.49 7.68 4.57
CA GLY A 26 -1.68 7.01 4.17
C GLY A 26 -0.95 5.77 3.88
N CYS A 27 -1.23 5.22 2.80
CA CYS A 27 -0.52 4.07 2.28
C CYS A 27 0.74 4.45 1.48
N GLY A 28 0.77 5.62 0.85
CA GLY A 28 1.85 6.01 -0.04
C GLY A 28 1.76 5.30 -1.39
N LYS A 29 2.91 5.13 -2.05
CA LYS A 29 2.99 4.49 -3.36
C LYS A 29 3.30 3.01 -3.22
N VAL A 30 2.53 2.19 -3.94
CA VAL A 30 2.74 0.73 -4.02
C VAL A 30 2.92 0.33 -5.48
N VAL A 31 3.95 -0.43 -5.76
CA VAL A 31 4.22 -0.97 -7.10
C VAL A 31 3.84 -2.44 -7.10
N VAL A 32 2.93 -2.82 -8.00
CA VAL A 32 2.39 -4.17 -8.10
C VAL A 32 2.78 -4.75 -9.46
N ALA A 33 3.38 -5.93 -9.46
CA ALA A 33 3.68 -6.63 -10.70
C ALA A 33 2.42 -7.22 -11.31
N SER A 34 2.22 -6.98 -12.60
CA SER A 34 1.21 -7.65 -13.40
C SER A 34 1.89 -8.71 -14.24
N GLN A 35 1.83 -9.95 -13.81
CA GLN A 35 2.46 -11.06 -14.52
C GLN A 35 1.80 -11.27 -15.87
N ASN A 36 2.51 -11.93 -16.80
CA ASN A 36 2.14 -11.99 -18.20
C ASN A 36 1.12 -13.08 -18.56
N TRP A 37 0.17 -13.36 -17.69
CA TRP A 37 -0.95 -14.26 -17.97
C TRP A 37 -2.25 -13.70 -17.38
N ALA A 38 -3.39 -14.15 -17.91
CA ALA A 38 -4.69 -13.52 -17.68
C ALA A 38 -5.11 -13.46 -16.21
N SER A 39 -4.95 -14.54 -15.45
CA SER A 39 -5.37 -14.56 -14.04
C SER A 39 -4.50 -13.65 -13.19
N ALA A 40 -3.20 -13.58 -13.47
CA ALA A 40 -2.29 -12.68 -12.76
C ALA A 40 -2.60 -11.23 -13.06
N GLU A 41 -2.90 -10.90 -14.31
CA GLU A 41 -3.32 -9.54 -14.69
C GLU A 41 -4.60 -9.13 -13.96
N LEU A 42 -5.57 -10.03 -13.88
CA LEU A 42 -6.80 -9.79 -13.14
C LEU A 42 -6.54 -9.57 -11.66
N MET A 43 -5.71 -10.39 -11.04
CA MET A 43 -5.36 -10.24 -9.62
C MET A 43 -4.64 -8.93 -9.35
N ALA A 44 -3.74 -8.51 -10.23
CA ALA A 44 -3.06 -7.23 -10.10
C ALA A 44 -4.03 -6.05 -10.15
N GLU A 45 -5.01 -6.11 -11.05
CA GLU A 45 -6.07 -5.07 -11.14
C GLU A 45 -6.97 -5.06 -9.91
N VAL A 46 -7.33 -6.24 -9.38
CA VAL A 46 -8.12 -6.35 -8.14
C VAL A 46 -7.35 -5.77 -6.97
N ASP A 47 -6.07 -6.10 -6.82
CA ASP A 47 -5.23 -5.57 -5.76
C ASP A 47 -5.10 -4.05 -5.86
N LYS A 48 -4.92 -3.52 -7.07
CA LYS A 48 -4.89 -2.08 -7.30
C LYS A 48 -6.18 -1.42 -6.85
N PHE A 49 -7.32 -1.98 -7.23
CA PHE A 49 -8.64 -1.45 -6.83
C PHE A 49 -8.79 -1.39 -5.31
N ILE A 50 -8.47 -2.49 -4.64
CA ILE A 50 -8.59 -2.59 -3.18
C ILE A 50 -7.65 -1.59 -2.50
N LEU A 51 -6.41 -1.52 -2.93
CA LEU A 51 -5.41 -0.63 -2.33
C LEU A 51 -5.76 0.84 -2.55
N GLU A 52 -6.23 1.21 -3.74
CA GLU A 52 -6.60 2.59 -4.03
C GLU A 52 -7.88 3.00 -3.32
N LYS A 53 -8.94 2.18 -3.39
CA LYS A 53 -10.26 2.51 -2.85
C LYS A 53 -10.40 2.23 -1.36
N GLY A 54 -9.78 1.15 -0.88
CA GLY A 54 -9.88 0.75 0.51
C GLY A 54 -8.85 1.39 1.43
N TYR A 55 -7.64 1.63 0.93
CA TYR A 55 -6.51 2.10 1.75
C TYR A 55 -5.93 3.43 1.32
N GLY A 56 -6.40 4.00 0.22
CA GLY A 56 -5.92 5.29 -0.24
C GLY A 56 -4.49 5.28 -0.79
N CYS A 57 -4.02 4.13 -1.26
CA CYS A 57 -2.69 4.01 -1.85
C CYS A 57 -2.64 4.60 -3.26
N GLU A 58 -1.48 5.04 -3.68
CA GLU A 58 -1.17 5.30 -5.08
C GLU A 58 -0.54 4.03 -5.66
N VAL A 59 -1.22 3.38 -6.62
CA VAL A 59 -0.77 2.09 -7.13
C VAL A 59 -0.29 2.21 -8.57
N GLU A 60 0.89 1.68 -8.83
CA GLU A 60 1.46 1.54 -10.17
C GLU A 60 1.53 0.06 -10.52
N LEU A 61 0.95 -0.33 -11.66
CA LEU A 61 1.12 -1.67 -12.20
C LEU A 61 2.30 -1.69 -13.16
N ILE A 62 3.18 -2.66 -12.99
CA ILE A 62 4.30 -2.87 -13.92
C ILE A 62 4.21 -4.27 -14.51
N PRO A 63 4.58 -4.44 -15.79
CA PRO A 63 4.61 -5.78 -16.39
C PRO A 63 5.65 -6.66 -15.69
N GLY A 64 5.32 -7.95 -15.59
CA GLY A 64 6.21 -8.90 -14.94
C GLY A 64 6.19 -10.28 -15.60
N ALA A 65 7.14 -11.11 -15.20
CA ALA A 65 7.22 -12.53 -15.52
C ALA A 65 7.81 -13.24 -14.31
N THR A 66 7.53 -14.54 -14.15
CA THR A 66 7.81 -15.27 -12.92
C THR A 66 9.25 -15.11 -12.43
N MET A 67 10.23 -15.49 -13.26
CA MET A 67 11.63 -15.47 -12.82
C MET A 67 12.22 -14.07 -12.71
N PRO A 68 12.08 -13.20 -13.73
CA PRO A 68 12.66 -11.85 -13.63
C PRO A 68 12.06 -11.02 -12.50
N THR A 69 10.75 -11.13 -12.26
CA THR A 69 10.09 -10.41 -11.17
C THR A 69 10.54 -10.91 -9.81
N PHE A 70 10.63 -12.22 -9.64
CA PHE A 70 11.15 -12.83 -8.41
C PHE A 70 12.56 -12.34 -8.11
N ALA A 71 13.46 -12.40 -9.10
CA ALA A 71 14.83 -11.93 -8.95
C ALA A 71 14.91 -10.45 -8.59
N SER A 72 14.08 -9.62 -9.21
CA SER A 72 14.04 -8.19 -8.92
C SER A 72 13.59 -7.91 -7.48
N MET A 73 12.59 -8.63 -7.00
CA MET A 73 12.11 -8.48 -5.63
C MET A 73 13.18 -8.92 -4.62
N ASP A 74 13.88 -10.00 -4.90
CA ASP A 74 14.93 -10.53 -4.03
C ASP A 74 16.15 -9.60 -3.99
N GLU A 75 16.60 -9.11 -5.13
CA GLU A 75 17.81 -8.30 -5.23
C GLU A 75 17.59 -6.82 -4.94
N LYS A 76 16.47 -6.26 -5.38
CA LYS A 76 16.20 -4.82 -5.34
C LYS A 76 15.05 -4.43 -4.42
N GLY A 77 14.30 -5.41 -3.91
CA GLY A 77 13.10 -5.14 -3.12
C GLY A 77 11.97 -4.50 -3.92
N ALA A 78 11.95 -4.66 -5.24
CA ALA A 78 10.94 -4.08 -6.12
C ALA A 78 10.52 -5.08 -7.20
N PRO A 79 9.24 -5.15 -7.57
CA PRO A 79 8.08 -4.41 -7.04
C PRO A 79 7.75 -4.77 -5.59
N ASP A 80 6.79 -4.05 -5.00
CA ASP A 80 6.35 -4.29 -3.61
C ASP A 80 5.48 -5.52 -3.48
N MET A 81 4.67 -5.81 -4.48
CA MET A 81 3.72 -6.93 -4.50
C MET A 81 3.79 -7.66 -5.84
N ASN A 82 3.58 -8.96 -5.77
CA ASN A 82 3.58 -9.82 -6.95
C ASN A 82 2.49 -10.90 -6.81
N PRO A 83 1.23 -10.56 -7.17
CA PRO A 83 0.15 -11.55 -7.12
C PRO A 83 0.43 -12.72 -8.06
N GLU A 84 0.07 -13.91 -7.63
CA GLU A 84 0.31 -15.17 -8.36
C GLU A 84 1.80 -15.46 -8.62
N GLN A 85 2.66 -15.18 -7.64
CA GLN A 85 4.03 -15.68 -7.71
C GLN A 85 4.05 -17.18 -7.39
N TRP A 86 4.34 -17.98 -8.39
CA TRP A 86 4.37 -19.44 -8.24
C TRP A 86 5.76 -19.89 -7.77
N ALA A 87 5.89 -20.10 -6.46
CA ALA A 87 7.19 -20.43 -5.86
C ALA A 87 7.76 -21.77 -6.36
N ASN A 88 6.91 -22.69 -6.76
CA ASN A 88 7.34 -23.97 -7.33
C ASN A 88 7.85 -23.87 -8.77
N ALA A 89 7.74 -22.72 -9.38
CA ALA A 89 8.24 -22.44 -10.73
C ALA A 89 9.62 -21.80 -10.74
N VAL A 90 10.19 -21.55 -9.57
CA VAL A 90 11.47 -20.88 -9.42
C VAL A 90 12.56 -21.82 -8.81
#